data_19e48f5bba7a88277bb5830974b6ede3
#
_entry.id   19e48f5bba7a88277bb5830974b6ede3
#
_cell.length_a   1.000
_cell.length_b   1.000
_cell.length_c   1.000
_cell.angle_alpha   90.00
_cell.angle_beta   90.00
_cell.angle_gamma   90.00
#
_symmetry.space_group_name_H-M   'P 1'
#
loop_
_entity.id
_entity.type
_entity.pdbx_description
1 polymer ?
#
loop_
_entity_poly.entity_id
_entity_poly.type
_entity_poly.pdbx_seq_one_letter_code
_entity_poly.pdbx_strand_id
1 'polypeptide(L)'
;MALNVKVKRTIDSVFNEHRKGVSRILNEKHLVITVAGYHDKGDNKYDKFDGDAYRLAQIMIGGKYGGPKRPFMRVIHDIFKADADGRVKALFKRNMRYDKHEKGWYVNWDAVGIGLTNMAHEHMTTGLVQAELPPLAPTTIYKRNAAGYSSPLALYATGQLAECIIARAK
;
A
#
# COMPACT_ATOMS: atom_id res chain seq x y z
N MET A 1 -20.22 -22.66 -44.21
CA MET A 1 -18.90 -22.39 -43.56
C MET A 1 -18.53 -20.90 -43.40
N ALA A 2 -19.18 -19.96 -44.11
CA ALA A 2 -18.81 -18.52 -44.05
C ALA A 2 -19.26 -17.79 -42.76
N LEU A 3 -20.32 -18.22 -42.06
CA LEU A 3 -20.84 -17.57 -40.86
C LEU A 3 -19.88 -17.68 -39.65
N ASN A 4 -19.20 -18.80 -39.48
CA ASN A 4 -18.30 -19.05 -38.35
C ASN A 4 -17.06 -18.16 -38.38
N VAL A 5 -16.53 -17.82 -39.55
CA VAL A 5 -15.32 -16.97 -39.66
C VAL A 5 -15.64 -15.51 -39.33
N LYS A 6 -16.83 -15.03 -39.71
CA LYS A 6 -17.25 -13.66 -39.43
C LYS A 6 -17.52 -13.41 -37.92
N VAL A 7 -18.17 -14.39 -37.27
CA VAL A 7 -18.43 -14.35 -35.81
C VAL A 7 -17.12 -14.39 -35.02
N LYS A 8 -16.20 -15.29 -35.40
CA LYS A 8 -14.89 -15.39 -34.72
C LYS A 8 -14.08 -14.10 -34.85
N ARG A 9 -14.01 -13.50 -36.05
CA ARG A 9 -13.33 -12.22 -36.26
C ARG A 9 -13.96 -11.09 -35.45
N THR A 10 -15.27 -11.05 -35.34
CA THR A 10 -15.97 -10.02 -34.53
C THR A 10 -15.69 -10.19 -33.04
N ILE A 11 -15.68 -11.41 -32.53
CA ILE A 11 -15.34 -11.69 -31.12
C ILE A 11 -13.89 -11.33 -30.85
N ASP A 12 -12.96 -11.73 -31.71
CA ASP A 12 -11.53 -11.40 -31.53
C ASP A 12 -11.27 -9.90 -31.59
N SER A 13 -11.96 -9.15 -32.47
CA SER A 13 -11.81 -7.68 -32.52
C SER A 13 -12.35 -7.00 -31.27
N VAL A 14 -13.54 -7.37 -30.80
CA VAL A 14 -14.13 -6.85 -29.57
C VAL A 14 -13.24 -7.17 -28.36
N PHE A 15 -12.74 -8.41 -28.27
CA PHE A 15 -11.84 -8.80 -27.19
C PHE A 15 -10.53 -8.01 -27.19
N ASN A 16 -9.96 -7.76 -28.37
CA ASN A 16 -8.74 -6.96 -28.51
C ASN A 16 -8.97 -5.48 -28.19
N GLU A 17 -10.12 -4.91 -28.54
CA GLU A 17 -10.50 -3.56 -28.15
C GLU A 17 -10.66 -3.42 -26.64
N HIS A 18 -11.36 -4.36 -26.00
CA HIS A 18 -11.48 -4.41 -24.54
C HIS A 18 -10.12 -4.52 -23.85
N ARG A 19 -9.24 -5.40 -24.34
CA ARG A 19 -7.90 -5.58 -23.82
C ARG A 19 -7.07 -4.29 -23.94
N LYS A 20 -7.13 -3.62 -25.09
CA LYS A 20 -6.45 -2.32 -25.32
C LYS A 20 -7.01 -1.24 -24.39
N GLY A 21 -8.34 -1.16 -24.22
CA GLY A 21 -8.99 -0.24 -23.32
C GLY A 21 -8.55 -0.40 -21.87
N VAL A 22 -8.54 -1.63 -21.37
CA VAL A 22 -8.05 -1.95 -20.01
C VAL A 22 -6.58 -1.59 -19.87
N SER A 23 -5.74 -1.99 -20.83
CA SER A 23 -4.31 -1.68 -20.80
C SER A 23 -4.04 -0.18 -20.80
N ARG A 24 -4.79 0.60 -21.57
CA ARG A 24 -4.68 2.06 -21.59
C ARG A 24 -4.97 2.67 -20.24
N ILE A 25 -6.09 2.31 -19.59
CA ILE A 25 -6.48 2.84 -18.29
C ILE A 25 -5.44 2.49 -17.21
N LEU A 26 -4.91 1.28 -17.21
CA LEU A 26 -3.88 0.86 -16.27
C LEU A 26 -2.55 1.58 -16.49
N ASN A 27 -2.30 2.08 -17.70
CA ASN A 27 -1.09 2.84 -18.03
C ASN A 27 -1.24 4.35 -17.81
N GLU A 28 -2.47 4.89 -17.83
CA GLU A 28 -2.73 6.33 -17.64
C GLU A 28 -2.54 6.80 -16.20
N LYS A 29 -2.74 5.92 -15.25
CA LYS A 29 -2.58 6.23 -13.82
C LYS A 29 -1.76 5.16 -13.12
N HIS A 30 -0.99 5.57 -12.16
CA HIS A 30 -0.26 4.69 -11.27
C HIS A 30 -0.58 4.99 -9.80
N LEU A 31 -0.52 3.96 -8.99
CA LEU A 31 -0.75 4.09 -7.55
C LEU A 31 0.57 4.36 -6.85
N VAL A 32 0.56 5.39 -6.04
CA VAL A 32 1.69 5.76 -5.19
C VAL A 32 1.32 5.50 -3.75
N ILE A 33 2.13 4.69 -3.08
CA ILE A 33 2.04 4.50 -1.63
C ILE A 33 2.96 5.53 -0.99
N THR A 34 2.44 6.31 -0.09
CA THR A 34 3.16 7.37 0.59
C THR A 34 2.79 7.44 2.06
N VAL A 35 3.56 8.16 2.83
CA VAL A 35 3.22 8.53 4.20
C VAL A 35 2.69 9.96 4.17
N ALA A 36 1.52 10.18 4.74
CA ALA A 36 0.90 11.50 4.85
C ALA A 36 0.31 11.69 6.25
N GLY A 37 0.16 12.95 6.64
CA GLY A 37 -0.40 13.30 7.93
C GLY A 37 0.65 13.70 8.96
N TYR A 38 0.16 13.93 10.16
CA TYR A 38 0.93 14.38 11.30
C TYR A 38 1.17 13.20 12.25
N HIS A 39 2.39 13.07 12.75
CA HIS A 39 2.73 12.13 13.79
C HIS A 39 2.77 12.90 15.11
N ASP A 40 1.78 12.67 15.95
CA ASP A 40 1.72 13.21 17.30
C ASP A 40 2.51 12.29 18.24
N LYS A 41 3.42 12.87 18.97
CA LYS A 41 4.18 12.16 20.00
C LYS A 41 3.32 11.78 21.21
N GLY A 42 2.20 12.48 21.42
CA GLY A 42 1.29 12.26 22.54
C GLY A 42 2.01 12.33 23.88
N ASP A 43 1.59 11.50 24.82
CA ASP A 43 2.18 11.41 26.16
C ASP A 43 3.41 10.49 26.23
N ASN A 44 3.87 9.95 25.10
CA ASN A 44 5.01 9.05 25.09
C ASN A 44 6.33 9.80 25.21
N LYS A 45 6.85 9.91 26.41
CA LYS A 45 8.15 10.53 26.69
C LYS A 45 9.36 9.90 26.02
N TYR A 46 9.21 8.70 25.46
CA TYR A 46 10.27 8.01 24.72
C TYR A 46 10.22 8.28 23.22
N ASP A 47 9.11 8.82 22.73
CA ASP A 47 9.02 9.29 21.36
C ASP A 47 9.69 10.66 21.26
N LYS A 48 10.78 10.71 20.50
CA LYS A 48 11.57 11.93 20.31
C LYS A 48 11.10 12.77 19.13
N PHE A 49 10.10 12.30 18.42
CA PHE A 49 9.61 12.95 17.23
C PHE A 49 8.15 13.33 17.40
N ASP A 50 7.86 14.58 17.10
CA ASP A 50 6.54 15.16 17.06
C ASP A 50 6.46 16.04 15.81
N GLY A 51 5.50 15.79 14.94
CA GLY A 51 5.31 16.56 13.70
C GLY A 51 5.04 15.73 12.47
N ASP A 52 5.58 16.13 11.33
CA ASP A 52 5.28 15.54 10.02
C ASP A 52 5.68 14.05 9.94
N ALA A 53 4.66 13.19 9.73
CA ALA A 53 4.84 11.75 9.60
C ALA A 53 5.73 11.36 8.41
N TYR A 54 5.71 12.14 7.33
CA TYR A 54 6.60 11.93 6.20
C TYR A 54 8.06 12.09 6.59
N ARG A 55 8.37 13.13 7.36
CA ARG A 55 9.73 13.36 7.89
C ARG A 55 10.15 12.24 8.84
N LEU A 56 9.25 11.77 9.71
CA LEU A 56 9.52 10.63 10.58
C LEU A 56 9.84 9.37 9.75
N ALA A 57 9.05 9.09 8.72
CA ALA A 57 9.29 7.98 7.82
C ALA A 57 10.67 8.06 7.13
N GLN A 58 11.08 9.25 6.67
CA GLN A 58 12.41 9.46 6.09
C GLN A 58 13.53 9.19 7.11
N ILE A 59 13.35 9.60 8.35
CA ILE A 59 14.30 9.32 9.44
C ILE A 59 14.45 7.82 9.66
N MET A 60 13.34 7.09 9.73
CA MET A 60 13.32 5.64 9.93
C MET A 60 13.95 4.90 8.75
N ILE A 61 13.62 5.27 7.54
CA ILE A 61 14.20 4.67 6.32
C ILE A 61 15.70 4.94 6.24
N GLY A 62 16.13 6.14 6.59
CA GLY A 62 17.53 6.55 6.53
C GLY A 62 18.40 6.05 7.68
N GLY A 63 17.81 5.55 8.78
CA GLY A 63 18.56 5.10 9.96
C GLY A 63 19.22 6.23 10.75
N LYS A 64 18.60 7.41 10.78
CA LYS A 64 19.10 8.57 11.54
C LYS A 64 18.95 8.36 13.06
N TYR A 65 19.65 9.18 13.84
CA TYR A 65 19.68 9.14 15.32
C TYR A 65 20.23 7.81 15.90
N GLY A 66 21.17 7.16 15.18
CA GLY A 66 21.84 5.97 15.69
C GLY A 66 21.01 4.68 15.62
N GLY A 67 19.81 4.75 15.04
CA GLY A 67 18.97 3.57 14.83
C GLY A 67 19.28 2.86 13.51
N PRO A 68 18.97 1.57 13.38
CA PRO A 68 19.14 0.84 12.13
C PRO A 68 18.17 1.37 11.06
N LYS A 69 18.56 1.26 9.79
CA LYS A 69 17.67 1.56 8.66
C LYS A 69 16.47 0.62 8.66
N ARG A 70 15.27 1.17 8.48
CA ARG A 70 14.02 0.42 8.38
C ARG A 70 13.25 0.82 7.12
N PRO A 71 13.57 0.22 5.97
CA PRO A 71 12.98 0.57 4.67
C PRO A 71 11.57 -0.02 4.50
N PHE A 72 10.68 0.23 5.45
CA PHE A 72 9.34 -0.36 5.51
C PHE A 72 8.49 -0.06 4.28
N MET A 73 8.62 1.10 3.66
CA MET A 73 7.91 1.43 2.43
C MET A 73 8.33 0.52 1.27
N ARG A 74 9.61 0.16 1.18
CA ARG A 74 10.10 -0.81 0.21
C ARG A 74 9.53 -2.20 0.49
N VAL A 75 9.51 -2.61 1.74
CA VAL A 75 8.95 -3.91 2.16
C VAL A 75 7.47 -3.99 1.80
N ILE A 76 6.66 -2.95 2.09
CA ILE A 76 5.25 -2.87 1.69
C ILE A 76 5.09 -3.01 0.17
N HIS A 77 5.91 -2.29 -0.59
CA HIS A 77 5.90 -2.39 -2.06
C HIS A 77 6.21 -3.81 -2.54
N ASP A 78 7.22 -4.43 -1.96
CA ASP A 78 7.65 -5.78 -2.35
C ASP A 78 6.57 -6.84 -1.99
N ILE A 79 5.90 -6.70 -0.84
CA ILE A 79 4.74 -7.52 -0.47
C ILE A 79 3.60 -7.35 -1.49
N PHE A 80 3.26 -6.13 -1.87
CA PHE A 80 2.21 -5.89 -2.88
C PHE A 80 2.58 -6.44 -4.24
N LYS A 81 3.85 -6.35 -4.62
CA LYS A 81 4.35 -6.93 -5.87
C LYS A 81 4.25 -8.46 -5.86
N ALA A 82 4.58 -9.09 -4.74
CA ALA A 82 4.45 -10.53 -4.57
C ALA A 82 2.98 -11.00 -4.60
N ASP A 83 2.06 -10.18 -4.08
CA ASP A 83 0.60 -10.46 -4.08
C ASP A 83 -0.14 -9.88 -5.31
N ALA A 84 0.59 -9.47 -6.36
CA ALA A 84 -0.01 -8.82 -7.53
C ALA A 84 -1.08 -9.70 -8.22
N ASP A 85 -0.93 -11.02 -8.21
CA ASP A 85 -1.88 -11.97 -8.78
C ASP A 85 -2.98 -12.43 -7.80
N GLY A 86 -2.86 -12.11 -6.53
CA GLY A 86 -3.80 -12.45 -5.47
C GLY A 86 -4.77 -11.31 -5.10
N ARG A 87 -4.65 -10.81 -3.88
CA ARG A 87 -5.55 -9.80 -3.29
C ARG A 87 -5.53 -8.47 -4.05
N VAL A 88 -4.35 -8.04 -4.52
CA VAL A 88 -4.20 -6.81 -5.30
C VAL A 88 -4.99 -6.91 -6.60
N LYS A 89 -4.85 -8.02 -7.34
CA LYS A 89 -5.62 -8.28 -8.56
C LYS A 89 -7.13 -8.35 -8.31
N ALA A 90 -7.54 -9.00 -7.22
CA ALA A 90 -8.95 -9.08 -6.83
C ALA A 90 -9.53 -7.69 -6.51
N LEU A 91 -8.75 -6.83 -5.84
CA LEU A 91 -9.12 -5.45 -5.56
C LEU A 91 -9.36 -4.65 -6.84
N PHE A 92 -8.45 -4.73 -7.82
CA PHE A 92 -8.64 -4.10 -9.13
C PHE A 92 -9.87 -4.62 -9.86
N LYS A 93 -10.03 -5.95 -9.96
CA LYS A 93 -11.18 -6.57 -10.64
C LYS A 93 -12.52 -6.10 -10.05
N ARG A 94 -12.61 -5.98 -8.73
CA ARG A 94 -13.83 -5.54 -8.03
C ARG A 94 -14.16 -4.08 -8.29
N ASN A 95 -13.17 -3.25 -8.55
CA ASN A 95 -13.31 -1.81 -8.74
C ASN A 95 -13.20 -1.37 -10.21
N MET A 96 -13.17 -2.32 -11.14
CA MET A 96 -13.12 -2.06 -12.58
C MET A 96 -14.44 -2.48 -13.23
N ARG A 97 -15.01 -1.61 -14.04
CA ARG A 97 -16.25 -1.87 -14.77
C ARG A 97 -16.20 -1.32 -16.19
N TYR A 98 -16.94 -1.94 -17.08
CA TYR A 98 -17.16 -1.44 -18.42
C TYR A 98 -18.41 -0.56 -18.45
N ASP A 99 -18.28 0.68 -18.87
CA ASP A 99 -19.40 1.59 -19.10
C ASP A 99 -19.91 1.43 -20.53
N LYS A 100 -21.17 1.01 -20.65
CA LYS A 100 -21.82 0.77 -21.96
C LYS A 100 -22.17 2.06 -22.68
N HIS A 101 -22.43 3.16 -21.95
CA HIS A 101 -22.80 4.46 -22.53
C HIS A 101 -21.58 5.15 -23.10
N GLU A 102 -20.49 5.18 -22.34
CA GLU A 102 -19.22 5.77 -22.77
C GLU A 102 -18.35 4.80 -23.58
N LYS A 103 -18.81 3.55 -23.75
CA LYS A 103 -18.10 2.47 -24.47
C LYS A 103 -16.64 2.32 -23.99
N GLY A 104 -16.43 2.52 -22.69
CA GLY A 104 -15.11 2.53 -22.09
C GLY A 104 -15.02 1.72 -20.79
N TRP A 105 -13.78 1.39 -20.40
CA TRP A 105 -13.50 0.84 -19.09
C TRP A 105 -13.32 1.95 -18.08
N TYR A 106 -13.81 1.75 -16.87
CA TYR A 106 -13.69 2.65 -15.74
C TYR A 106 -13.05 1.92 -14.55
N VAL A 107 -12.14 2.57 -13.87
CA VAL A 107 -11.55 2.11 -12.61
C VAL A 107 -11.87 3.12 -11.52
N ASN A 108 -12.47 2.66 -10.44
CA ASN A 108 -12.62 3.49 -9.25
C ASN A 108 -11.28 3.52 -8.48
N TRP A 109 -10.42 4.44 -8.87
CA TRP A 109 -9.08 4.60 -8.33
C TRP A 109 -9.07 4.92 -6.84
N ASP A 110 -10.05 5.66 -6.34
CA ASP A 110 -10.17 5.99 -4.92
C ASP A 110 -10.45 4.74 -4.10
N ALA A 111 -11.38 3.90 -4.55
CA ALA A 111 -11.66 2.63 -3.90
C ALA A 111 -10.48 1.67 -3.94
N VAL A 112 -9.72 1.64 -5.03
CA VAL A 112 -8.47 0.87 -5.12
C VAL A 112 -7.43 1.43 -4.15
N GLY A 113 -7.27 2.76 -4.09
CA GLY A 113 -6.35 3.42 -3.15
C GLY A 113 -6.69 3.11 -1.69
N ILE A 114 -7.97 3.22 -1.31
CA ILE A 114 -8.45 2.86 0.04
C ILE A 114 -8.15 1.38 0.34
N GLY A 115 -8.43 0.49 -0.61
CA GLY A 115 -8.16 -0.94 -0.43
C GLY A 115 -6.67 -1.24 -0.20
N LEU A 116 -5.78 -0.62 -0.97
CA LEU A 116 -4.33 -0.76 -0.77
C LEU A 116 -3.85 -0.13 0.53
N THR A 117 -4.43 1.00 0.94
CA THR A 117 -4.16 1.62 2.24
C THR A 117 -4.49 0.63 3.36
N ASN A 118 -5.67 0.03 3.34
CA ASN A 118 -6.09 -0.94 4.35
C ASN A 118 -5.17 -2.18 4.37
N MET A 119 -4.75 -2.66 3.20
CA MET A 119 -3.78 -3.76 3.11
C MET A 119 -2.42 -3.36 3.68
N ALA A 120 -1.94 -2.14 3.45
CA ALA A 120 -0.69 -1.65 4.02
C ALA A 120 -0.77 -1.57 5.56
N HIS A 121 -1.87 -1.07 6.10
CA HIS A 121 -2.12 -1.03 7.55
C HIS A 121 -2.14 -2.45 8.13
N GLU A 122 -2.84 -3.38 7.50
CA GLU A 122 -2.86 -4.79 7.91
C GLU A 122 -1.44 -5.36 7.94
N HIS A 123 -0.64 -5.16 6.89
CA HIS A 123 0.74 -5.68 6.85
C HIS A 123 1.64 -5.04 7.90
N MET A 124 1.42 -3.78 8.24
CA MET A 124 2.13 -3.12 9.34
C MET A 124 1.74 -3.68 10.71
N THR A 125 0.47 -4.06 10.90
CA THR A 125 -0.04 -4.53 12.20
C THR A 125 0.11 -6.03 12.41
N THR A 126 0.07 -6.85 11.37
CA THR A 126 0.18 -8.31 11.45
C THR A 126 1.61 -8.83 11.56
N GLY A 127 2.60 -7.96 11.51
CA GLY A 127 4.00 -8.34 11.61
C GLY A 127 4.69 -8.73 10.31
N LEU A 128 3.98 -8.78 9.17
CA LEU A 128 4.59 -9.13 7.88
C LEU A 128 5.70 -8.15 7.48
N VAL A 129 5.45 -6.84 7.61
CA VAL A 129 6.49 -5.82 7.36
C VAL A 129 7.60 -5.91 8.40
N GLN A 130 7.23 -6.21 9.65
CA GLN A 130 8.19 -6.24 10.77
C GLN A 130 9.18 -7.41 10.66
N ALA A 131 8.75 -8.54 10.09
CA ALA A 131 9.62 -9.71 9.89
C ALA A 131 10.82 -9.41 8.98
N GLU A 132 10.64 -8.47 8.05
CA GLU A 132 11.68 -8.04 7.10
C GLU A 132 12.52 -6.86 7.62
N LEU A 133 12.22 -6.36 8.82
CA LEU A 133 12.91 -5.20 9.39
C LEU A 133 13.83 -5.60 10.53
N PRO A 134 14.93 -4.86 10.77
CA PRO A 134 15.75 -5.05 11.94
C PRO A 134 14.93 -5.02 13.23
N PRO A 135 15.10 -5.99 14.13
CA PRO A 135 14.36 -6.04 15.39
C PRO A 135 14.65 -4.83 16.28
N LEU A 136 13.77 -4.59 17.22
CA LEU A 136 14.02 -3.61 18.27
C LEU A 136 15.13 -4.08 19.21
N ALA A 137 15.97 -3.13 19.63
CA ALA A 137 16.93 -3.40 20.71
C ALA A 137 16.16 -3.77 22.01
N PRO A 138 16.69 -4.70 22.82
CA PRO A 138 16.04 -5.10 24.08
C PRO A 138 15.74 -3.91 25.00
N THR A 139 16.64 -2.93 25.06
CA THR A 139 16.44 -1.70 25.83
C THR A 139 15.27 -0.86 25.33
N THR A 140 14.99 -0.86 24.01
CA THR A 140 13.84 -0.16 23.43
C THR A 140 12.55 -0.90 23.78
N ILE A 141 12.54 -2.23 23.73
CA ILE A 141 11.39 -3.05 24.12
C ILE A 141 11.08 -2.80 25.60
N TYR A 142 12.09 -2.86 26.47
CA TYR A 142 11.92 -2.59 27.89
C TYR A 142 11.30 -1.20 28.14
N LYS A 143 11.84 -0.15 27.52
CA LYS A 143 11.32 1.22 27.67
C LYS A 143 9.88 1.37 27.18
N ARG A 144 9.52 0.70 26.07
CA ARG A 144 8.14 0.69 25.57
C ARG A 144 7.18 0.03 26.54
N ASN A 145 7.54 -1.16 27.04
CA ASN A 145 6.73 -1.87 28.02
C ASN A 145 6.56 -1.04 29.31
N ALA A 146 7.59 -0.40 29.80
CA ALA A 146 7.51 0.50 30.95
C ALA A 146 6.62 1.73 30.70
N ALA A 147 6.46 2.14 29.44
CA ALA A 147 5.56 3.22 29.03
C ALA A 147 4.14 2.75 28.67
N GLY A 148 3.83 1.45 28.86
CA GLY A 148 2.50 0.88 28.56
C GLY A 148 2.30 0.43 27.11
N TYR A 149 3.34 0.47 26.27
CA TYR A 149 3.27 -0.01 24.88
C TYR A 149 3.74 -1.46 24.80
N SER A 150 2.82 -2.40 24.72
CA SER A 150 3.10 -3.83 24.69
C SER A 150 3.52 -4.37 23.31
N SER A 151 3.40 -3.56 22.25
CA SER A 151 3.74 -4.03 20.90
C SER A 151 5.25 -4.21 20.72
N PRO A 152 5.72 -5.43 20.36
CA PRO A 152 7.13 -5.66 20.05
C PRO A 152 7.52 -5.18 18.64
N LEU A 153 6.57 -4.71 17.85
CA LEU A 153 6.76 -4.35 16.46
C LEU A 153 7.58 -3.06 16.30
N ALA A 154 8.58 -3.08 15.42
CA ALA A 154 9.59 -2.04 15.31
C ALA A 154 9.01 -0.65 15.00
N LEU A 155 7.97 -0.57 14.16
CA LEU A 155 7.37 0.68 13.73
C LEU A 155 5.96 0.90 14.28
N TYR A 156 5.54 0.08 15.21
CA TYR A 156 4.19 0.08 15.76
C TYR A 156 4.23 0.23 17.29
N ALA A 157 4.51 1.44 17.77
CA ALA A 157 4.36 1.75 19.20
C ALA A 157 2.93 2.19 19.51
N THR A 158 2.48 3.27 18.86
CA THR A 158 1.14 3.85 19.00
C THR A 158 0.20 3.53 17.83
N GLY A 159 0.73 3.03 16.72
CA GLY A 159 -0.01 2.82 15.47
C GLY A 159 -0.03 4.03 14.53
N GLN A 160 0.22 5.23 15.03
CA GLN A 160 0.10 6.48 14.25
C GLN A 160 0.87 6.47 12.93
N LEU A 161 2.11 5.95 12.91
CA LEU A 161 2.88 5.89 11.66
C LEU A 161 2.23 4.97 10.64
N ALA A 162 1.65 3.85 11.07
CA ALA A 162 0.93 2.94 10.18
C ALA A 162 -0.32 3.62 9.60
N GLU A 163 -1.07 4.35 10.41
CA GLU A 163 -2.27 5.10 9.99
C GLU A 163 -1.97 6.22 8.99
N CYS A 164 -0.74 6.74 9.00
CA CYS A 164 -0.29 7.76 8.06
C CYS A 164 0.11 7.18 6.68
N ILE A 165 0.16 5.87 6.51
CA ILE A 165 0.45 5.25 5.21
C ILE A 165 -0.81 5.27 4.36
N ILE A 166 -0.73 5.86 3.17
CA ILE A 166 -1.84 5.97 2.23
C ILE A 166 -1.42 5.59 0.82
N ALA A 167 -2.35 5.06 0.04
CA ALA A 167 -2.20 4.83 -1.39
C ALA A 167 -3.11 5.79 -2.16
N ARG A 168 -2.56 6.48 -3.15
CA ARG A 168 -3.28 7.42 -4.02
C ARG A 168 -2.97 7.17 -5.48
N ALA A 169 -3.95 7.37 -6.35
CA ALA A 169 -3.73 7.43 -7.78
C ALA A 169 -3.10 8.78 -8.17
N LYS A 170 -2.13 8.72 -9.07
CA LYS A 170 -1.51 9.88 -9.71
C LYS A 170 -1.60 9.74 -11.22
#